data_b4a8391e7c5905e8f2849253b5f45047
#
_entry.id   b4a8391e7c5905e8f2849253b5f45047
#
_cell.length_a   1.000
_cell.length_b   1.000
_cell.length_c   1.000
_cell.angle_alpha   90.00
_cell.angle_beta   90.00
_cell.angle_gamma   90.00
#
_symmetry.space_group_name_H-M   'P 1'
#
loop_
_entity.id
_entity.type
_entity.pdbx_description
1 polymer ?
#
loop_
_entity_poly.entity_id
_entity_poly.type
_entity_poly.pdbx_seq_one_letter_code
_entity_poly.pdbx_strand_id
1 'polypeptide(L)'
;MRRKTKLIIGGGAVLAVIAIATLSALRGNDGVAVRIEPVQRRDLVATVTASGWIEPNRKVDVQADIMGRIIELRIVEGQQVSRGDILLRIDPSQYEASVARARAAVNEAGAREAQARANLIQAERQAQRMRTLAQQENMVSPQQVEEAETQELVQRQLLEAAKFGVAQARSALVEAQDLLSKTVIRAPMDGVVTRLNVEEGETAIVGTMNNVGSLLLTVADLGAMEAVVRVDETDVPELHVGDSAVVQIDAFPRQMFTGRVTEIGHSSVTRPVAGGVASASGAQAVDFEVRIRLDNPPPTLRSDLSATADIVTARREGVLSVPIIALTVRERTGTQPLPQEDPTAQAAAERAAGADEQGDQEGVYVVRSGKAEFVPVQVGIAGAQHFEVLSGVTESDSVVAGPYEAIRTLEDGQAVRPMGTPPGGRGAAAAQPAGN
;
A
#
# COMPACT_ATOMS: atom_id res chain seq x y z
N MET A 1 -45.39 -51.55 -76.46
CA MET A 1 -44.07 -51.06 -75.80
C MET A 1 -44.25 -49.94 -74.75
N ARG A 2 -45.37 -49.81 -74.05
CA ARG A 2 -45.51 -48.63 -73.09
C ARG A 2 -45.69 -49.04 -71.61
N ARG A 3 -45.64 -50.33 -71.24
CA ARG A 3 -45.73 -50.74 -69.81
C ARG A 3 -44.36 -51.00 -69.14
N LYS A 4 -43.30 -51.36 -69.88
CA LYS A 4 -41.95 -51.66 -69.34
C LYS A 4 -41.18 -50.41 -69.01
N THR A 5 -41.44 -49.30 -69.72
CA THR A 5 -40.75 -48.02 -69.47
C THR A 5 -41.19 -47.30 -68.19
N LYS A 6 -42.49 -47.49 -67.79
CA LYS A 6 -42.98 -46.91 -66.52
C LYS A 6 -42.46 -47.63 -65.29
N LEU A 7 -42.11 -48.90 -65.36
CA LEU A 7 -41.56 -49.72 -64.28
C LEU A 7 -40.08 -49.37 -64.03
N ILE A 8 -39.32 -49.03 -65.09
CA ILE A 8 -37.86 -48.63 -64.99
C ILE A 8 -37.74 -47.21 -64.41
N ILE A 9 -38.69 -46.33 -64.74
CA ILE A 9 -38.64 -44.92 -64.18
C ILE A 9 -39.09 -44.92 -62.71
N GLY A 10 -40.05 -45.79 -62.33
CA GLY A 10 -40.49 -45.98 -60.93
C GLY A 10 -39.42 -46.60 -60.05
N GLY A 11 -38.68 -47.58 -60.55
CA GLY A 11 -37.53 -48.18 -59.81
C GLY A 11 -36.31 -47.22 -59.66
N GLY A 12 -36.06 -46.39 -60.67
CA GLY A 12 -35.03 -45.38 -60.61
C GLY A 12 -35.32 -44.26 -59.58
N ALA A 13 -36.62 -43.87 -59.46
CA ALA A 13 -37.03 -42.85 -58.48
C ALA A 13 -36.94 -43.39 -57.04
N VAL A 14 -37.30 -44.65 -56.81
CA VAL A 14 -37.16 -45.28 -55.49
C VAL A 14 -35.67 -45.45 -55.10
N LEU A 15 -34.79 -45.84 -56.03
CA LEU A 15 -33.37 -45.91 -55.78
C LEU A 15 -32.75 -44.55 -55.54
N ALA A 16 -33.21 -43.51 -56.25
CA ALA A 16 -32.75 -42.13 -56.02
C ALA A 16 -33.19 -41.59 -54.61
N VAL A 17 -34.42 -41.91 -54.20
CA VAL A 17 -34.91 -41.54 -52.86
C VAL A 17 -34.17 -42.30 -51.75
N ILE A 18 -33.88 -43.58 -51.94
CA ILE A 18 -33.05 -44.36 -51.01
C ILE A 18 -31.60 -43.85 -51.00
N ALA A 19 -31.04 -43.49 -52.15
CA ALA A 19 -29.69 -42.89 -52.23
C ALA A 19 -29.62 -41.52 -51.58
N ILE A 20 -30.65 -40.67 -51.75
CA ILE A 20 -30.77 -39.38 -51.06
C ILE A 20 -30.98 -39.56 -49.56
N ALA A 21 -31.79 -40.52 -49.13
CA ALA A 21 -32.01 -40.83 -47.71
C ALA A 21 -30.73 -41.41 -47.06
N THR A 22 -29.98 -42.28 -47.78
CA THR A 22 -28.70 -42.80 -47.26
C THR A 22 -27.59 -41.71 -47.31
N LEU A 23 -27.60 -40.82 -48.30
CA LEU A 23 -26.65 -39.70 -48.35
C LEU A 23 -26.96 -38.63 -47.30
N SER A 24 -28.25 -38.43 -46.95
CA SER A 24 -28.64 -37.56 -45.83
C SER A 24 -28.37 -38.19 -44.47
N ALA A 25 -28.44 -39.53 -44.38
CA ALA A 25 -28.07 -40.25 -43.15
C ALA A 25 -26.53 -40.36 -42.96
N LEU A 26 -25.75 -40.32 -44.08
CA LEU A 26 -24.31 -40.27 -44.10
C LEU A 26 -23.73 -38.84 -43.97
N ARG A 27 -24.57 -37.78 -44.09
CA ARG A 27 -24.18 -36.46 -43.63
C ARG A 27 -24.20 -36.49 -42.11
N GLY A 28 -23.12 -37.02 -41.57
CA GLY A 28 -22.87 -37.14 -40.16
C GLY A 28 -23.12 -35.79 -39.50
N ASN A 29 -23.77 -35.88 -38.39
CA ASN A 29 -24.01 -34.84 -37.39
C ASN A 29 -22.76 -33.94 -37.30
N ASP A 30 -22.75 -32.82 -38.02
CA ASP A 30 -21.67 -31.82 -37.98
C ASP A 30 -21.75 -31.07 -36.62
N GLY A 31 -21.45 -31.84 -35.55
CA GLY A 31 -21.33 -31.26 -34.21
C GLY A 31 -20.19 -30.23 -34.16
N VAL A 32 -20.42 -29.16 -33.46
CA VAL A 32 -19.39 -28.12 -33.23
C VAL A 32 -18.16 -28.79 -32.60
N ALA A 33 -16.99 -28.57 -33.20
CA ALA A 33 -15.75 -29.10 -32.64
C ALA A 33 -15.35 -28.31 -31.39
N VAL A 34 -15.37 -28.97 -30.24
CA VAL A 34 -15.05 -28.32 -28.94
C VAL A 34 -13.99 -29.11 -28.19
N ARG A 35 -13.22 -28.39 -27.39
CA ARG A 35 -12.33 -28.99 -26.40
C ARG A 35 -13.17 -29.34 -25.17
N ILE A 36 -13.12 -30.59 -24.75
CA ILE A 36 -13.84 -31.09 -23.60
C ILE A 36 -12.84 -31.37 -22.48
N GLU A 37 -13.13 -30.88 -21.28
CA GLU A 37 -12.30 -31.08 -20.09
C GLU A 37 -13.18 -31.62 -18.96
N PRO A 38 -12.76 -32.71 -18.27
CA PRO A 38 -13.50 -33.24 -17.14
C PRO A 38 -13.41 -32.30 -15.92
N VAL A 39 -14.52 -32.18 -15.22
CA VAL A 39 -14.57 -31.50 -13.92
C VAL A 39 -13.76 -32.32 -12.91
N GLN A 40 -12.79 -31.74 -12.28
CA GLN A 40 -11.91 -32.42 -11.33
C GLN A 40 -11.75 -31.60 -10.06
N ARG A 41 -11.45 -32.33 -8.97
CA ARG A 41 -11.05 -31.67 -7.74
C ARG A 41 -9.61 -31.22 -7.84
N ARG A 42 -9.38 -29.95 -7.53
CA ARG A 42 -8.04 -29.33 -7.54
C ARG A 42 -7.88 -28.43 -6.33
N ASP A 43 -6.64 -28.21 -5.96
CA ASP A 43 -6.30 -27.15 -5.02
C ASP A 43 -6.25 -25.82 -5.78
N LEU A 44 -7.03 -24.87 -5.32
CA LEU A 44 -7.10 -23.53 -5.91
C LEU A 44 -6.50 -22.52 -4.94
N VAL A 45 -5.73 -21.59 -5.50
CA VAL A 45 -5.15 -20.47 -4.80
C VAL A 45 -5.58 -19.21 -5.54
N ALA A 46 -6.32 -18.35 -4.86
CA ALA A 46 -6.64 -17.02 -5.35
C ALA A 46 -5.49 -16.08 -5.00
N THR A 47 -5.06 -15.30 -5.96
CA THR A 47 -3.97 -14.34 -5.79
C THR A 47 -4.32 -12.99 -6.38
N VAL A 48 -3.99 -11.94 -5.66
CA VAL A 48 -4.03 -10.56 -6.15
C VAL A 48 -2.61 -10.15 -6.49
N THR A 49 -2.40 -9.73 -7.74
CA THR A 49 -1.09 -9.25 -8.21
C THR A 49 -1.04 -7.74 -8.17
N ALA A 50 -0.06 -7.20 -7.47
CA ALA A 50 0.11 -5.77 -7.31
C ALA A 50 1.56 -5.34 -7.53
N SER A 51 1.75 -4.18 -8.15
CA SER A 51 3.08 -3.60 -8.41
C SER A 51 3.40 -2.49 -7.42
N GLY A 52 4.68 -2.35 -7.09
CA GLY A 52 5.14 -1.34 -6.16
C GLY A 52 6.66 -1.24 -6.11
N TRP A 53 7.18 -0.93 -4.94
CA TRP A 53 8.61 -0.75 -4.71
C TRP A 53 9.03 -1.29 -3.34
N ILE A 54 10.32 -1.49 -3.18
CA ILE A 54 10.92 -1.93 -1.92
C ILE A 54 11.31 -0.71 -1.09
N GLU A 55 10.88 -0.70 0.18
CA GLU A 55 11.27 0.31 1.16
C GLU A 55 11.84 -0.34 2.43
N PRO A 56 12.72 0.36 3.17
CA PRO A 56 13.08 -0.06 4.52
C PRO A 56 11.89 0.15 5.46
N ASN A 57 11.66 -0.77 6.38
CA ASN A 57 10.60 -0.66 7.39
C ASN A 57 10.74 0.63 8.23
N ARG A 58 11.97 1.07 8.47
CA ARG A 58 12.26 2.29 9.23
C ARG A 58 13.24 3.16 8.47
N LYS A 59 12.80 4.37 8.14
CA LYS A 59 13.65 5.43 7.57
C LYS A 59 13.41 6.74 8.30
N VAL A 60 14.44 7.53 8.45
CA VAL A 60 14.37 8.88 9.04
C VAL A 60 15.06 9.86 8.11
N ASP A 61 14.30 10.83 7.69
CA ASP A 61 14.81 11.96 6.91
C ASP A 61 15.37 13.03 7.87
N VAL A 62 16.66 13.26 7.78
CA VAL A 62 17.36 14.25 8.60
C VAL A 62 17.35 15.59 7.88
N GLN A 63 16.68 16.57 8.49
CA GLN A 63 16.57 17.93 7.98
C GLN A 63 17.43 18.90 8.80
N ALA A 64 17.69 20.09 8.25
CA ALA A 64 18.39 21.13 8.97
C ALA A 64 17.45 21.86 9.93
N ASP A 65 17.79 21.85 11.23
CA ASP A 65 17.06 22.60 12.27
C ASP A 65 17.53 24.06 12.38
N ILE A 66 18.69 24.37 11.81
CA ILE A 66 19.31 25.71 11.82
C ILE A 66 19.87 26.04 10.44
N MET A 67 19.98 27.32 10.13
CA MET A 67 20.59 27.81 8.91
C MET A 67 22.10 28.00 9.08
N GLY A 68 22.89 27.56 8.10
CA GLY A 68 24.35 27.79 8.09
C GLY A 68 25.05 26.97 7.02
N ARG A 69 26.34 27.28 6.82
CA ARG A 69 27.16 26.56 5.87
C ARG A 69 27.67 25.25 6.46
N ILE A 70 27.60 24.17 5.68
CA ILE A 70 28.20 22.88 6.03
C ILE A 70 29.72 23.00 5.90
N ILE A 71 30.42 22.83 7.00
CA ILE A 71 31.91 22.97 7.05
C ILE A 71 32.62 21.63 7.09
N GLU A 72 31.91 20.57 7.44
CA GLU A 72 32.46 19.22 7.56
C GLU A 72 31.39 18.19 7.27
N LEU A 73 31.68 17.27 6.35
CA LEU A 73 30.84 16.14 6.00
C LEU A 73 31.64 14.86 6.27
N ARG A 74 31.22 14.07 7.31
CA ARG A 74 31.98 12.89 7.77
C ARG A 74 31.47 11.58 7.20
N ILE A 75 30.44 11.60 6.39
CA ILE A 75 29.77 10.42 5.90
C ILE A 75 29.71 10.40 4.38
N VAL A 76 29.56 9.19 3.85
CA VAL A 76 29.27 8.94 2.43
C VAL A 76 28.01 8.11 2.29
N GLU A 77 27.37 8.19 1.14
CA GLU A 77 26.22 7.35 0.82
C GLU A 77 26.60 5.87 0.87
N GLY A 78 25.73 5.05 1.47
CA GLY A 78 25.98 3.61 1.71
C GLY A 78 26.77 3.31 3.00
N GLN A 79 27.20 4.31 3.76
CA GLN A 79 27.93 4.10 5.00
C GLN A 79 27.00 3.69 6.14
N GLN A 80 27.41 2.70 6.92
CA GLN A 80 26.73 2.31 8.16
C GLN A 80 27.06 3.31 9.28
N VAL A 81 26.04 3.73 10.02
CA VAL A 81 26.12 4.67 11.14
C VAL A 81 25.39 4.13 12.36
N SER A 82 25.90 4.51 13.54
CA SER A 82 25.26 4.20 14.82
C SER A 82 24.58 5.45 15.38
N ARG A 83 23.52 5.26 16.16
CA ARG A 83 22.81 6.35 16.81
C ARG A 83 23.77 7.24 17.61
N GLY A 84 23.73 8.55 17.32
CA GLY A 84 24.58 9.55 17.96
C GLY A 84 25.88 9.87 17.22
N ASP A 85 26.26 9.10 16.19
CA ASP A 85 27.41 9.40 15.34
C ASP A 85 27.25 10.76 14.68
N ILE A 86 28.36 11.49 14.56
CA ILE A 86 28.35 12.80 13.90
C ILE A 86 28.35 12.60 12.39
N LEU A 87 27.29 13.08 11.74
CA LEU A 87 27.10 12.97 10.31
C LEU A 87 27.73 14.16 9.57
N LEU A 88 27.39 15.36 9.99
CA LEU A 88 27.93 16.59 9.43
C LEU A 88 27.96 17.71 10.48
N ARG A 89 28.66 18.77 10.17
CA ARG A 89 28.77 19.96 11.02
C ARG A 89 28.47 21.21 10.23
N ILE A 90 27.61 22.05 10.77
CA ILE A 90 27.28 23.39 10.29
C ILE A 90 28.21 24.37 11.00
N ASP A 91 28.57 25.49 10.36
CA ASP A 91 29.44 26.53 10.91
C ASP A 91 28.89 27.05 12.25
N PRO A 92 29.61 26.81 13.38
CA PRO A 92 29.15 27.19 14.71
C PRO A 92 29.44 28.63 15.07
N SER A 93 30.25 29.36 14.29
CA SER A 93 30.86 30.65 14.68
C SER A 93 29.82 31.66 15.17
N GLN A 94 28.69 31.80 14.48
CA GLN A 94 27.61 32.72 14.87
C GLN A 94 26.94 32.28 16.16
N TYR A 95 26.74 31.00 16.33
CA TYR A 95 26.06 30.40 17.49
C TYR A 95 26.96 30.45 18.73
N GLU A 96 28.26 30.20 18.58
CA GLU A 96 29.26 30.36 19.65
C GLU A 96 29.32 31.81 20.14
N ALA A 97 29.32 32.79 19.22
CA ALA A 97 29.23 34.20 19.59
C ALA A 97 27.92 34.55 20.33
N SER A 98 26.80 33.90 19.97
CA SER A 98 25.52 34.08 20.68
C SER A 98 25.60 33.52 22.10
N VAL A 99 26.15 32.31 22.28
CA VAL A 99 26.38 31.72 23.61
C VAL A 99 27.29 32.61 24.45
N ALA A 100 28.36 33.14 23.88
CA ALA A 100 29.26 34.04 24.60
C ALA A 100 28.56 35.34 25.08
N ARG A 101 27.71 35.93 24.23
CA ARG A 101 26.87 37.10 24.60
C ARG A 101 25.87 36.76 25.71
N ALA A 102 25.14 35.63 25.59
CA ALA A 102 24.19 35.21 26.59
C ALA A 102 24.87 34.91 27.94
N ARG A 103 26.09 34.30 27.92
CA ARG A 103 26.87 34.06 29.12
C ARG A 103 27.32 35.38 29.79
N ALA A 104 27.71 36.41 29.02
CA ALA A 104 28.00 37.71 29.54
C ALA A 104 26.78 38.36 30.23
N ALA A 105 25.61 38.24 29.63
CA ALA A 105 24.35 38.71 30.22
C ALA A 105 24.01 38.04 31.56
N VAL A 106 24.26 36.73 31.70
CA VAL A 106 24.12 36.01 32.98
C VAL A 106 25.07 36.58 34.03
N ASN A 107 26.33 36.84 33.67
CA ASN A 107 27.33 37.42 34.58
C ASN A 107 26.94 38.84 35.02
N GLU A 108 26.43 39.68 34.11
CA GLU A 108 25.91 41.01 34.43
C GLU A 108 24.72 40.96 35.36
N ALA A 109 23.72 40.08 35.09
CA ALA A 109 22.57 39.90 35.99
C ALA A 109 22.99 39.37 37.35
N GLY A 110 23.97 38.47 37.41
CA GLY A 110 24.57 37.99 38.66
C GLY A 110 25.26 39.08 39.47
N ALA A 111 25.92 40.01 38.81
CA ALA A 111 26.53 41.18 39.49
C ALA A 111 25.45 42.12 40.12
N ARG A 112 24.32 42.31 39.38
CA ARG A 112 23.15 43.07 39.88
C ARG A 112 22.51 42.37 41.09
N GLU A 113 22.36 41.04 41.07
CA GLU A 113 21.89 40.26 42.19
C GLU A 113 22.81 40.39 43.40
N ALA A 114 24.12 40.28 43.19
CA ALA A 114 25.09 40.47 44.28
C ALA A 114 25.03 41.86 44.89
N GLN A 115 24.85 42.93 44.09
CA GLN A 115 24.66 44.29 44.55
C GLN A 115 23.33 44.42 45.37
N ALA A 116 22.21 43.87 44.84
CA ALA A 116 20.94 43.91 45.55
C ALA A 116 21.03 43.16 46.88
N ARG A 117 21.74 42.02 46.91
CA ARG A 117 21.98 41.24 48.15
C ARG A 117 22.78 42.03 49.17
N ALA A 118 23.83 42.76 48.76
CA ALA A 118 24.62 43.59 49.63
C ALA A 118 23.78 44.73 50.22
N ASN A 119 22.92 45.38 49.41
CA ASN A 119 22.01 46.42 49.86
C ASN A 119 20.99 45.88 50.85
N LEU A 120 20.43 44.68 50.66
CA LEU A 120 19.53 44.04 51.59
C LEU A 120 20.24 43.78 52.91
N ILE A 121 21.45 43.21 52.93
CA ILE A 121 22.23 42.97 54.17
C ILE A 121 22.43 44.26 54.93
N GLN A 122 22.70 45.37 54.26
CA GLN A 122 22.86 46.69 54.88
C GLN A 122 21.52 47.14 55.53
N ALA A 123 20.38 47.03 54.82
CA ALA A 123 19.06 47.40 55.32
C ALA A 123 18.62 46.52 56.48
N GLU A 124 18.83 45.20 56.44
CA GLU A 124 18.56 44.25 57.51
C GLU A 124 19.31 44.61 58.80
N ARG A 125 20.60 44.91 58.66
CA ARG A 125 21.43 45.35 59.81
C ARG A 125 20.93 46.68 60.37
N GLN A 126 20.45 47.62 59.55
CA GLN A 126 19.88 48.89 60.00
C GLN A 126 18.56 48.68 60.72
N ALA A 127 17.61 47.90 60.17
CA ALA A 127 16.33 47.58 60.80
C ALA A 127 16.55 46.86 62.12
N GLN A 128 17.46 45.87 62.17
CA GLN A 128 17.80 45.17 63.42
C GLN A 128 18.34 46.11 64.50
N ARG A 129 19.23 47.07 64.17
CA ARG A 129 19.72 48.08 65.14
C ARG A 129 18.56 48.93 65.65
N MET A 130 17.65 49.45 64.83
CA MET A 130 16.53 50.28 65.23
C MET A 130 15.54 49.49 66.14
N ARG A 131 15.28 48.21 65.81
CA ARG A 131 14.48 47.32 66.69
C ARG A 131 15.10 47.14 68.07
N THR A 132 16.44 46.91 68.12
CA THR A 132 17.13 46.76 69.44
C THR A 132 17.13 48.01 70.23
N LEU A 133 17.38 49.21 69.66
CA LEU A 133 17.35 50.50 70.35
C LEU A 133 15.93 50.87 70.85
N ALA A 134 14.90 50.52 70.06
CA ALA A 134 13.51 50.72 70.47
C ALA A 134 13.10 49.85 71.71
N GLN A 135 13.64 48.63 71.77
CA GLN A 135 13.37 47.70 72.89
C GLN A 135 14.11 48.02 74.21
N GLN A 136 15.36 48.52 74.07
CA GLN A 136 16.20 48.69 75.27
C GLN A 136 15.98 50.00 76.02
N GLU A 137 15.70 51.13 75.33
CA GLU A 137 15.66 52.41 76.03
C GLU A 137 14.62 53.42 75.49
N ASN A 138 13.71 53.04 74.61
CA ASN A 138 12.77 53.97 73.99
C ASN A 138 13.44 55.16 73.31
N MET A 139 14.74 54.98 72.84
CA MET A 139 15.56 56.04 72.27
C MET A 139 15.20 56.36 70.82
N VAL A 140 14.32 55.59 70.22
CA VAL A 140 13.99 55.73 68.77
C VAL A 140 12.43 55.78 68.68
N SER A 141 11.95 56.64 67.78
CA SER A 141 10.50 56.73 67.58
C SER A 141 9.97 55.52 66.83
N PRO A 142 8.72 55.07 67.03
CA PRO A 142 8.10 53.98 66.29
C PRO A 142 8.15 54.20 64.76
N GLN A 143 8.03 55.44 64.30
CA GLN A 143 8.15 55.82 62.88
C GLN A 143 9.51 55.47 62.29
N GLN A 144 10.60 55.71 63.08
CA GLN A 144 11.96 55.40 62.61
C GLN A 144 12.21 53.87 62.44
N VAL A 145 11.55 53.05 63.27
CA VAL A 145 11.57 51.60 63.18
C VAL A 145 10.80 51.19 61.95
N GLU A 146 9.58 51.69 61.71
CA GLU A 146 8.74 51.40 60.55
C GLU A 146 9.44 51.81 59.22
N GLU A 147 10.11 52.97 59.19
CA GLU A 147 10.91 53.38 58.00
C GLU A 147 12.03 52.40 57.69
N ALA A 148 12.75 51.92 58.73
CA ALA A 148 13.86 50.98 58.55
C ALA A 148 13.33 49.60 58.11
N GLU A 149 12.16 49.14 58.63
CA GLU A 149 11.52 47.92 58.20
C GLU A 149 10.96 47.98 56.78
N THR A 150 10.38 49.11 56.42
CA THR A 150 9.90 49.35 55.06
C THR A 150 11.09 49.32 54.07
N GLN A 151 12.21 49.94 54.44
CA GLN A 151 13.43 49.94 53.63
C GLN A 151 14.00 48.50 53.49
N GLU A 152 14.01 47.69 54.53
CA GLU A 152 14.37 46.27 54.47
C GLU A 152 13.48 45.53 53.49
N LEU A 153 12.15 45.72 53.57
CA LEU A 153 11.17 45.07 52.66
C LEU A 153 11.41 45.49 51.22
N VAL A 154 11.64 46.78 50.93
CA VAL A 154 11.94 47.27 49.59
C VAL A 154 13.21 46.60 49.02
N GLN A 155 14.32 46.52 49.81
CA GLN A 155 15.54 45.88 49.36
C GLN A 155 15.38 44.37 49.15
N ARG A 156 14.51 43.71 49.96
CA ARG A 156 14.16 42.29 49.78
C ARG A 156 13.44 42.09 48.47
N GLN A 157 12.48 42.95 48.11
CA GLN A 157 11.77 42.86 46.83
C GLN A 157 12.71 43.15 45.64
N LEU A 158 13.64 44.07 45.79
CA LEU A 158 14.66 44.35 44.77
C LEU A 158 15.60 43.16 44.56
N LEU A 159 15.99 42.44 45.62
CA LEU A 159 16.76 41.21 45.49
C LEU A 159 15.97 40.13 44.75
N GLU A 160 14.68 39.95 45.08
CA GLU A 160 13.86 38.99 44.36
C GLU A 160 13.71 39.35 42.87
N ALA A 161 13.53 40.64 42.55
CA ALA A 161 13.52 41.12 41.17
C ALA A 161 14.85 40.82 40.43
N ALA A 162 16.00 41.06 41.14
CA ALA A 162 17.29 40.74 40.58
C ALA A 162 17.53 39.23 40.31
N LYS A 163 17.03 38.37 41.20
CA LYS A 163 17.03 36.89 41.01
C LYS A 163 16.23 36.47 39.79
N PHE A 164 15.05 37.07 39.58
CA PHE A 164 14.27 36.83 38.36
C PHE A 164 15.06 37.27 37.08
N GLY A 165 15.79 38.39 37.16
CA GLY A 165 16.68 38.82 36.08
C GLY A 165 17.78 37.81 35.76
N VAL A 166 18.36 37.15 36.78
CA VAL A 166 19.34 36.08 36.58
C VAL A 166 18.69 34.86 35.96
N ALA A 167 17.51 34.49 36.41
CA ALA A 167 16.75 33.37 35.87
C ALA A 167 16.44 33.59 34.36
N GLN A 168 15.98 34.77 34.00
CA GLN A 168 15.72 35.15 32.61
C GLN A 168 16.98 35.07 31.74
N ALA A 169 18.11 35.61 32.21
CA ALA A 169 19.39 35.57 31.49
C ALA A 169 19.88 34.10 31.32
N ARG A 170 19.68 33.24 32.34
CA ARG A 170 20.01 31.81 32.25
C ARG A 170 19.15 31.10 31.20
N SER A 171 17.86 31.41 31.10
CA SER A 171 16.97 30.82 30.08
C SER A 171 17.45 31.20 28.68
N ALA A 172 17.85 32.46 28.46
CA ALA A 172 18.44 32.90 27.18
C ALA A 172 19.77 32.20 26.88
N LEU A 173 20.59 31.91 27.88
CA LEU A 173 21.84 31.15 27.70
C LEU A 173 21.52 29.69 27.29
N VAL A 174 20.53 29.05 27.91
CA VAL A 174 20.14 27.69 27.56
C VAL A 174 19.63 27.63 26.11
N GLU A 175 18.79 28.59 25.69
CA GLU A 175 18.34 28.71 24.30
C GLU A 175 19.52 28.84 23.31
N ALA A 176 20.47 29.71 23.59
CA ALA A 176 21.66 29.89 22.76
C ALA A 176 22.51 28.61 22.69
N GLN A 177 22.62 27.87 23.79
CA GLN A 177 23.33 26.59 23.84
C GLN A 177 22.61 25.48 23.06
N ASP A 178 21.26 25.45 23.10
CA ASP A 178 20.47 24.52 22.30
C ASP A 178 20.69 24.74 20.81
N LEU A 179 20.63 26.00 20.36
CA LEU A 179 20.94 26.34 18.96
C LEU A 179 22.35 25.95 18.56
N LEU A 180 23.34 26.15 19.44
CA LEU A 180 24.73 25.73 19.19
C LEU A 180 24.81 24.19 19.09
N SER A 181 24.09 23.46 19.91
CA SER A 181 24.07 21.98 19.86
C SER A 181 23.57 21.46 18.53
N LYS A 182 22.62 22.16 17.90
CA LYS A 182 22.02 21.82 16.59
C LYS A 182 22.97 22.08 15.41
N THR A 183 24.15 22.70 15.63
CA THR A 183 25.18 22.81 14.59
C THR A 183 25.86 21.48 14.27
N VAL A 184 25.76 20.48 15.17
CA VAL A 184 26.31 19.13 15.00
C VAL A 184 25.17 18.17 14.74
N ILE A 185 24.98 17.81 13.49
CA ILE A 185 23.95 16.85 13.10
C ILE A 185 24.42 15.43 13.40
N ARG A 186 23.58 14.67 14.10
CA ARG A 186 23.86 13.32 14.55
C ARG A 186 22.84 12.33 14.01
N ALA A 187 23.26 11.06 13.88
CA ALA A 187 22.36 9.98 13.48
C ALA A 187 21.26 9.77 14.54
N PRO A 188 19.97 9.81 14.15
CA PRO A 188 18.87 9.62 15.06
C PRO A 188 18.66 8.14 15.44
N MET A 189 19.16 7.23 14.60
CA MET A 189 19.04 5.77 14.77
C MET A 189 20.24 5.05 14.16
N ASP A 190 20.39 3.77 14.50
CA ASP A 190 21.31 2.87 13.82
C ASP A 190 20.79 2.55 12.42
N GLY A 191 21.67 2.50 11.43
CA GLY A 191 21.26 2.21 10.05
C GLY A 191 22.31 2.52 9.02
N VAL A 192 21.89 2.65 7.77
CA VAL A 192 22.73 3.00 6.63
C VAL A 192 22.26 4.32 6.04
N VAL A 193 23.16 5.18 5.63
CA VAL A 193 22.86 6.40 4.88
C VAL A 193 22.44 6.00 3.46
N THR A 194 21.16 6.07 3.17
CA THR A 194 20.62 5.67 1.86
C THR A 194 20.63 6.78 0.85
N ARG A 195 20.59 8.03 1.31
CA ARG A 195 20.60 9.21 0.44
C ARG A 195 21.36 10.35 1.13
N LEU A 196 22.20 11.03 0.40
CA LEU A 196 22.94 12.20 0.82
C LEU A 196 22.66 13.32 -0.18
N ASN A 197 21.94 14.37 0.28
CA ASN A 197 21.46 15.44 -0.61
C ASN A 197 22.29 16.73 -0.51
N VAL A 198 23.36 16.72 0.26
CA VAL A 198 24.16 17.93 0.51
C VAL A 198 25.64 17.65 0.35
N GLU A 199 26.39 18.71 0.02
CA GLU A 199 27.84 18.69 -0.14
C GLU A 199 28.54 19.66 0.86
N GLU A 200 29.81 19.43 1.12
CA GLU A 200 30.62 20.33 1.94
C GLU A 200 30.71 21.70 1.27
N GLY A 201 30.47 22.77 2.03
CA GLY A 201 30.44 24.15 1.54
C GLY A 201 29.04 24.65 1.18
N GLU A 202 28.05 23.79 1.07
CA GLU A 202 26.66 24.16 0.81
C GLU A 202 25.99 24.81 2.03
N THR A 203 24.96 25.61 1.80
CA THR A 203 24.19 26.26 2.86
C THR A 203 22.91 25.48 3.14
N ALA A 204 22.81 24.93 4.35
CA ALA A 204 21.59 24.34 4.86
C ALA A 204 20.56 25.43 5.22
N ILE A 205 19.31 25.23 4.84
CA ILE A 205 18.19 26.16 5.05
C ILE A 205 17.10 25.46 5.85
N VAL A 206 16.60 26.11 6.89
CA VAL A 206 15.48 25.62 7.70
C VAL A 206 14.16 25.71 6.90
N GLY A 207 13.32 24.71 7.02
CA GLY A 207 11.99 24.75 6.44
C GLY A 207 11.12 25.85 7.04
N THR A 208 10.33 26.49 6.19
CA THR A 208 9.33 27.47 6.56
C THR A 208 7.96 27.02 6.04
N MET A 209 6.87 27.72 6.45
CA MET A 209 5.52 27.37 5.96
C MET A 209 5.39 27.38 4.44
N ASN A 210 6.24 28.13 3.72
CA ASN A 210 6.19 28.28 2.27
C ASN A 210 7.34 27.57 1.53
N ASN A 211 8.36 27.07 2.26
CA ASN A 211 9.52 26.39 1.69
C ASN A 211 9.84 25.14 2.48
N VAL A 212 9.98 24.02 1.77
CA VAL A 212 10.53 22.79 2.37
C VAL A 212 11.98 23.05 2.74
N GLY A 213 12.36 22.75 3.99
CA GLY A 213 13.74 22.87 4.45
C GLY A 213 14.69 21.94 3.68
N SER A 214 15.99 22.19 3.80
CA SER A 214 16.99 21.31 3.22
C SER A 214 16.93 19.94 3.86
N LEU A 215 16.51 18.92 3.06
CA LEU A 215 16.70 17.52 3.40
C LEU A 215 18.21 17.23 3.27
N LEU A 216 18.89 16.98 4.38
CA LEU A 216 20.33 16.75 4.41
C LEU A 216 20.68 15.34 3.95
N LEU A 217 20.04 14.35 4.56
CA LEU A 217 20.29 12.94 4.29
C LEU A 217 19.14 12.08 4.81
N THR A 218 19.10 10.81 4.38
CA THR A 218 18.17 9.81 4.89
C THR A 218 18.95 8.66 5.51
N VAL A 219 18.61 8.28 6.74
CA VAL A 219 19.13 7.08 7.42
C VAL A 219 18.04 6.03 7.46
N ALA A 220 18.35 4.81 7.04
CA ALA A 220 17.40 3.72 6.98
C ALA A 220 17.97 2.42 7.58
N ASP A 221 17.09 1.62 8.17
CA ASP A 221 17.41 0.28 8.65
C ASP A 221 17.15 -0.74 7.52
N LEU A 222 18.22 -1.19 6.88
CA LEU A 222 18.15 -2.17 5.79
C LEU A 222 18.00 -3.62 6.28
N GLY A 223 18.01 -3.86 7.59
CA GLY A 223 17.79 -5.20 8.15
C GLY A 223 16.35 -5.69 8.05
N ALA A 224 15.40 -4.77 7.93
CA ALA A 224 13.98 -5.07 7.75
C ALA A 224 13.46 -4.29 6.54
N MET A 225 13.19 -5.02 5.45
CA MET A 225 12.68 -4.44 4.21
C MET A 225 11.22 -4.84 3.99
N GLU A 226 10.47 -3.95 3.39
CA GLU A 226 9.06 -4.14 3.05
C GLU A 226 8.85 -3.84 1.58
N ALA A 227 7.95 -4.59 0.93
CA ALA A 227 7.42 -4.23 -0.37
C ALA A 227 6.14 -3.41 -0.14
N VAL A 228 6.13 -2.20 -0.65
CA VAL A 228 4.96 -1.33 -0.65
C VAL A 228 4.31 -1.42 -2.02
N VAL A 229 3.19 -2.11 -2.10
CA VAL A 229 2.49 -2.36 -3.37
C VAL A 229 1.15 -1.64 -3.40
N ARG A 230 0.68 -1.33 -4.61
CA ARG A 230 -0.59 -0.68 -4.85
C ARG A 230 -1.58 -1.68 -5.37
N VAL A 231 -2.67 -1.82 -4.65
CA VAL A 231 -3.77 -2.74 -4.95
C VAL A 231 -5.00 -1.95 -5.34
N ASP A 232 -5.71 -2.41 -6.37
CA ASP A 232 -6.96 -1.81 -6.83
C ASP A 232 -8.06 -1.89 -5.76
N GLU A 233 -8.97 -0.91 -5.72
CA GLU A 233 -10.10 -0.84 -4.78
C GLU A 233 -10.96 -2.11 -4.81
N THR A 234 -11.09 -2.75 -5.98
CA THR A 234 -11.90 -3.96 -6.14
C THR A 234 -11.32 -5.17 -5.45
N ASP A 235 -9.99 -5.24 -5.31
CA ASP A 235 -9.27 -6.39 -4.75
C ASP A 235 -8.97 -6.23 -3.25
N VAL A 236 -8.97 -4.99 -2.74
CA VAL A 236 -8.69 -4.71 -1.31
C VAL A 236 -9.58 -5.46 -0.33
N PRO A 237 -10.93 -5.62 -0.57
CA PRO A 237 -11.79 -6.33 0.37
C PRO A 237 -11.42 -7.80 0.59
N GLU A 238 -10.70 -8.42 -0.33
CA GLU A 238 -10.24 -9.81 -0.23
C GLU A 238 -8.95 -9.97 0.56
N LEU A 239 -8.24 -8.86 0.82
CA LEU A 239 -6.95 -8.87 1.51
C LEU A 239 -7.09 -8.84 3.02
N HIS A 240 -6.25 -9.61 3.69
CA HIS A 240 -6.19 -9.62 5.15
C HIS A 240 -4.75 -9.46 5.65
N VAL A 241 -4.60 -8.79 6.77
CA VAL A 241 -3.32 -8.72 7.47
C VAL A 241 -2.89 -10.12 7.89
N GLY A 242 -1.68 -10.51 7.51
CA GLY A 242 -1.14 -11.85 7.73
C GLY A 242 -1.13 -12.73 6.49
N ASP A 243 -1.75 -12.32 5.39
CA ASP A 243 -1.73 -13.04 4.13
C ASP A 243 -0.31 -13.25 3.63
N SER A 244 -0.05 -14.42 3.08
CA SER A 244 1.24 -14.77 2.50
C SER A 244 1.38 -14.15 1.13
N ALA A 245 2.54 -13.60 0.84
CA ALA A 245 2.84 -13.03 -0.46
C ALA A 245 4.15 -13.54 -1.02
N VAL A 246 4.23 -13.64 -2.33
CA VAL A 246 5.45 -13.90 -3.08
C VAL A 246 5.81 -12.63 -3.81
N VAL A 247 6.98 -12.07 -3.49
CA VAL A 247 7.46 -10.80 -4.05
C VAL A 247 8.59 -11.09 -5.02
N GLN A 248 8.42 -10.65 -6.25
CA GLN A 248 9.43 -10.66 -7.29
C GLN A 248 9.98 -9.26 -7.45
N ILE A 249 11.29 -9.10 -7.33
CA ILE A 249 12.00 -7.82 -7.47
C ILE A 249 12.65 -7.80 -8.85
N ASP A 250 12.43 -6.75 -9.63
CA ASP A 250 12.91 -6.66 -11.02
C ASP A 250 14.44 -6.75 -11.12
N ALA A 251 15.14 -6.25 -10.12
CA ALA A 251 16.60 -6.35 -10.05
C ALA A 251 17.12 -7.79 -9.81
N PHE A 252 16.25 -8.70 -9.32
CA PHE A 252 16.58 -10.08 -8.97
C PHE A 252 15.61 -11.09 -9.64
N PRO A 253 15.55 -11.18 -10.97
CA PRO A 253 14.49 -11.92 -11.69
C PRO A 253 14.51 -13.43 -11.47
N ARG A 254 15.57 -13.99 -10.88
CA ARG A 254 15.70 -15.41 -10.59
C ARG A 254 15.42 -15.76 -9.11
N GLN A 255 15.13 -14.78 -8.30
CA GLN A 255 14.87 -14.97 -6.86
C GLN A 255 13.46 -14.50 -6.54
N MET A 256 12.70 -15.36 -5.88
CA MET A 256 11.40 -15.01 -5.32
C MET A 256 11.58 -14.85 -3.82
N PHE A 257 11.04 -13.77 -3.29
CA PHE A 257 11.06 -13.48 -1.87
C PHE A 257 9.70 -13.76 -1.28
N THR A 258 9.67 -14.45 -0.17
CA THR A 258 8.43 -14.65 0.60
C THR A 258 8.25 -13.51 1.59
N GLY A 259 7.00 -13.19 1.85
CA GLY A 259 6.66 -12.16 2.82
C GLY A 259 5.24 -12.33 3.33
N ARG A 260 4.87 -11.44 4.25
CA ARG A 260 3.51 -11.38 4.80
C ARG A 260 3.00 -9.97 4.80
N VAL A 261 1.71 -9.82 4.52
CA VAL A 261 1.00 -8.55 4.63
C VAL A 261 1.02 -8.10 6.10
N THR A 262 1.60 -6.93 6.36
CA THR A 262 1.68 -6.33 7.70
C THR A 262 0.68 -5.21 7.90
N GLU A 263 0.37 -4.48 6.82
CA GLU A 263 -0.52 -3.33 6.88
C GLU A 263 -1.25 -3.17 5.54
N ILE A 264 -2.52 -2.80 5.62
CA ILE A 264 -3.36 -2.42 4.48
C ILE A 264 -3.78 -0.97 4.73
N GLY A 265 -3.44 -0.07 3.81
CA GLY A 265 -3.75 1.35 3.92
C GLY A 265 -5.25 1.61 4.01
N HIS A 266 -5.64 2.51 4.90
CA HIS A 266 -7.05 2.91 5.07
C HIS A 266 -7.46 4.09 4.17
N SER A 267 -6.51 4.65 3.44
CA SER A 267 -6.74 5.79 2.54
C SER A 267 -6.25 5.45 1.16
N SER A 268 -7.04 5.82 0.16
CA SER A 268 -6.64 5.67 -1.23
C SER A 268 -5.52 6.66 -1.60
N VAL A 269 -4.60 6.20 -2.43
CA VAL A 269 -3.55 7.03 -3.03
C VAL A 269 -3.99 7.41 -4.42
N THR A 270 -4.49 8.64 -4.56
CA THR A 270 -4.84 9.17 -5.87
C THR A 270 -3.58 9.42 -6.68
N ARG A 271 -3.44 8.80 -7.83
CA ARG A 271 -2.28 9.01 -8.72
C ARG A 271 -2.37 10.41 -9.34
N PRO A 272 -1.42 11.34 -9.11
CA PRO A 272 -1.34 12.57 -9.89
C PRO A 272 -0.99 12.19 -11.32
N VAL A 273 -1.88 12.46 -12.25
CA VAL A 273 -1.58 12.33 -13.68
C VAL A 273 -0.55 13.41 -14.01
N ALA A 274 0.69 13.00 -14.23
CA ALA A 274 1.77 13.88 -14.64
C ALA A 274 1.44 14.50 -16.01
N GLY A 275 1.20 15.80 -16.03
CA GLY A 275 1.15 16.61 -17.26
C GLY A 275 -0.20 16.68 -17.95
N GLY A 276 -1.13 17.42 -17.43
CA GLY A 276 -2.30 17.81 -18.21
C GLY A 276 -3.46 18.29 -17.35
N VAL A 277 -3.99 19.42 -17.72
CA VAL A 277 -5.27 20.00 -17.32
C VAL A 277 -6.24 18.93 -16.79
N ALA A 278 -6.72 19.14 -15.58
CA ALA A 278 -7.76 18.33 -14.95
C ALA A 278 -8.93 18.14 -15.91
N SER A 279 -8.95 17.00 -16.61
CA SER A 279 -10.11 16.59 -17.40
C SER A 279 -11.14 16.04 -16.41
N ALA A 280 -12.21 16.76 -16.24
CA ALA A 280 -13.30 16.53 -15.30
C ALA A 280 -14.18 15.28 -15.62
N SER A 281 -13.65 14.23 -16.21
CA SER A 281 -14.42 13.03 -16.55
C SER A 281 -13.55 11.77 -16.82
N GLY A 282 -12.42 11.58 -16.11
CA GLY A 282 -11.69 10.32 -16.14
C GLY A 282 -11.86 9.62 -14.79
N ALA A 283 -12.36 8.40 -14.77
CA ALA A 283 -12.32 7.54 -13.60
C ALA A 283 -10.86 7.44 -13.17
N GLN A 284 -10.50 8.07 -12.04
CA GLN A 284 -9.20 7.93 -11.43
C GLN A 284 -9.17 6.54 -10.81
N ALA A 285 -8.19 5.73 -11.20
CA ALA A 285 -7.96 4.47 -10.51
C ALA A 285 -7.66 4.77 -9.04
N VAL A 286 -8.42 4.13 -8.18
CA VAL A 286 -8.29 4.26 -6.71
C VAL A 286 -7.47 3.09 -6.23
N ASP A 287 -6.21 3.36 -5.90
CA ASP A 287 -5.28 2.34 -5.39
C ASP A 287 -5.12 2.49 -3.88
N PHE A 288 -4.89 1.38 -3.19
CA PHE A 288 -4.56 1.32 -1.78
C PHE A 288 -3.14 0.79 -1.60
N GLU A 289 -2.39 1.38 -0.68
CA GLU A 289 -1.05 0.89 -0.34
C GLU A 289 -1.13 -0.31 0.61
N VAL A 290 -0.47 -1.40 0.23
CA VAL A 290 -0.34 -2.60 1.05
C VAL A 290 1.14 -2.83 1.32
N ARG A 291 1.48 -3.02 2.61
CA ARG A 291 2.84 -3.27 3.05
C ARG A 291 3.05 -4.75 3.31
N ILE A 292 4.06 -5.31 2.70
CA ILE A 292 4.43 -6.72 2.79
C ILE A 292 5.84 -6.79 3.35
N ARG A 293 6.01 -7.30 4.56
CA ARG A 293 7.32 -7.53 5.15
C ARG A 293 7.99 -8.72 4.49
N LEU A 294 9.20 -8.51 4.00
CA LEU A 294 10.01 -9.57 3.40
C LEU A 294 10.66 -10.46 4.47
N ASP A 295 10.62 -11.76 4.26
CA ASP A 295 11.35 -12.73 5.07
C ASP A 295 12.79 -12.80 4.56
N ASN A 296 13.77 -12.56 5.44
CA ASN A 296 15.20 -12.67 5.15
C ASN A 296 15.68 -11.92 3.90
N PRO A 297 15.51 -10.59 3.81
CA PRO A 297 16.00 -9.81 2.70
C PRO A 297 17.53 -9.90 2.60
N PRO A 298 18.10 -10.04 1.39
CA PRO A 298 19.55 -10.08 1.23
C PRO A 298 20.16 -8.71 1.57
N PRO A 299 21.35 -8.64 2.15
CA PRO A 299 21.99 -7.38 2.53
C PRO A 299 22.35 -6.47 1.34
N THR A 300 22.29 -7.01 0.12
CA THR A 300 22.49 -6.26 -1.12
C THR A 300 21.23 -5.58 -1.64
N LEU A 301 20.08 -5.81 -0.98
CA LEU A 301 18.82 -5.19 -1.36
C LEU A 301 18.84 -3.69 -1.07
N ARG A 302 18.48 -2.91 -2.06
CA ARG A 302 18.42 -1.45 -1.96
C ARG A 302 16.96 -0.99 -1.90
N SER A 303 16.74 0.17 -1.31
CA SER A 303 15.45 0.87 -1.38
C SER A 303 15.14 1.33 -2.80
N ASP A 304 13.87 1.64 -3.04
CA ASP A 304 13.33 2.19 -4.29
C ASP A 304 13.46 1.26 -5.51
N LEU A 305 13.75 -0.06 -5.33
CA LEU A 305 13.68 -1.04 -6.40
C LEU A 305 12.23 -1.42 -6.68
N SER A 306 11.90 -1.52 -7.98
CA SER A 306 10.58 -1.99 -8.42
C SER A 306 10.36 -3.45 -8.04
N ALA A 307 9.15 -3.77 -7.60
CA ALA A 307 8.74 -5.10 -7.21
C ALA A 307 7.29 -5.37 -7.60
N THR A 308 6.99 -6.64 -7.87
CA THR A 308 5.63 -7.13 -8.06
C THR A 308 5.36 -8.20 -7.00
N ALA A 309 4.21 -8.11 -6.36
CA ALA A 309 3.80 -9.06 -5.33
C ALA A 309 2.54 -9.81 -5.75
N ASP A 310 2.56 -11.12 -5.59
CA ASP A 310 1.40 -11.99 -5.69
C ASP A 310 0.95 -12.34 -4.26
N ILE A 311 -0.15 -11.74 -3.82
CA ILE A 311 -0.70 -11.90 -2.47
C ILE A 311 -1.76 -12.99 -2.51
N VAL A 312 -1.62 -14.00 -1.68
CA VAL A 312 -2.58 -15.11 -1.57
C VAL A 312 -3.76 -14.68 -0.69
N THR A 313 -4.91 -14.45 -1.32
CA THR A 313 -6.14 -14.03 -0.62
C THR A 313 -6.95 -15.20 -0.11
N ALA A 314 -6.98 -16.31 -0.86
CA ALA A 314 -7.67 -17.51 -0.43
C ALA A 314 -7.00 -18.77 -0.94
N ARG A 315 -7.09 -19.84 -0.14
CA ARG A 315 -6.66 -21.18 -0.53
C ARG A 315 -7.78 -22.16 -0.24
N ARG A 316 -8.14 -22.96 -1.24
CA ARG A 316 -9.13 -24.04 -1.13
C ARG A 316 -8.52 -25.34 -1.63
N GLU A 317 -8.62 -26.40 -0.84
CA GLU A 317 -8.06 -27.72 -1.16
C GLU A 317 -9.18 -28.66 -1.61
N GLY A 318 -8.91 -29.41 -2.69
CA GLY A 318 -9.81 -30.47 -3.16
C GLY A 318 -11.20 -29.99 -3.61
N VAL A 319 -11.33 -28.75 -4.15
CA VAL A 319 -12.61 -28.22 -4.61
C VAL A 319 -12.88 -28.55 -6.08
N LEU A 320 -14.16 -28.67 -6.45
CA LEU A 320 -14.54 -28.85 -7.85
C LEU A 320 -14.13 -27.63 -8.66
N SER A 321 -13.47 -27.84 -9.78
CA SER A 321 -12.93 -26.77 -10.60
C SER A 321 -13.26 -26.92 -12.06
N VAL A 322 -13.52 -25.79 -12.72
CA VAL A 322 -13.74 -25.70 -14.16
C VAL A 322 -12.77 -24.68 -14.75
N PRO A 323 -12.29 -24.88 -16.01
CA PRO A 323 -11.42 -23.90 -16.66
C PRO A 323 -12.12 -22.54 -16.79
N ILE A 324 -11.38 -21.44 -16.58
CA ILE A 324 -11.89 -20.06 -16.69
C ILE A 324 -12.61 -19.84 -18.03
N ILE A 325 -12.05 -20.36 -19.12
CA ILE A 325 -12.60 -20.23 -20.47
C ILE A 325 -13.93 -20.97 -20.68
N ALA A 326 -14.32 -21.89 -19.79
CA ALA A 326 -15.58 -22.62 -19.89
C ALA A 326 -16.77 -21.83 -19.38
N LEU A 327 -16.53 -20.78 -18.56
CA LEU A 327 -17.57 -19.94 -18.02
C LEU A 327 -18.15 -19.03 -19.12
N THR A 328 -19.47 -19.02 -19.22
CA THR A 328 -20.20 -18.13 -20.14
C THR A 328 -21.37 -17.49 -19.41
N VAL A 329 -21.77 -16.33 -19.88
CA VAL A 329 -22.90 -15.59 -19.34
C VAL A 329 -24.01 -15.59 -20.37
N ARG A 330 -25.22 -15.91 -19.95
CA ARG A 330 -26.42 -15.87 -20.80
C ARG A 330 -27.51 -15.01 -20.18
N GLU A 331 -28.15 -14.23 -21.03
CA GLU A 331 -29.39 -13.54 -20.66
C GLU A 331 -30.48 -14.59 -20.37
N ARG A 332 -31.18 -14.43 -19.29
CA ARG A 332 -32.30 -15.30 -18.89
C ARG A 332 -33.44 -15.10 -19.87
N THR A 333 -33.48 -15.87 -20.94
CA THR A 333 -34.59 -15.91 -21.88
C THR A 333 -35.76 -16.72 -21.26
N GLY A 334 -36.51 -16.06 -20.41
CA GLY A 334 -37.64 -16.69 -19.72
C GLY A 334 -38.76 -15.71 -19.42
N THR A 335 -39.19 -14.99 -20.46
CA THR A 335 -40.49 -14.30 -20.36
C THR A 335 -41.58 -15.22 -20.87
N GLN A 336 -42.18 -16.00 -19.97
CA GLN A 336 -43.57 -16.46 -20.26
C GLN A 336 -44.44 -15.22 -20.37
N PRO A 337 -45.22 -15.06 -21.47
CA PRO A 337 -46.18 -13.96 -21.56
C PRO A 337 -47.19 -14.11 -20.42
N LEU A 338 -47.26 -13.14 -19.54
CA LEU A 338 -48.30 -13.06 -18.51
C LEU A 338 -49.65 -12.91 -19.21
N PRO A 339 -50.72 -13.61 -18.76
CA PRO A 339 -52.06 -13.36 -19.24
C PRO A 339 -52.46 -11.92 -18.94
N GLN A 340 -52.89 -11.21 -19.97
CA GLN A 340 -53.50 -9.87 -19.84
C GLN A 340 -54.81 -10.00 -19.08
N GLU A 341 -54.87 -9.54 -17.82
CA GLU A 341 -56.10 -9.08 -17.15
C GLU A 341 -55.78 -8.71 -15.70
N ASP A 342 -55.55 -7.47 -15.42
CA ASP A 342 -55.87 -6.63 -14.26
C ASP A 342 -54.78 -5.55 -13.94
N PRO A 343 -55.13 -4.25 -14.04
CA PRO A 343 -54.12 -3.19 -13.79
C PRO A 343 -53.71 -3.04 -12.33
N THR A 344 -54.40 -3.68 -11.39
CA THR A 344 -54.01 -3.70 -9.96
C THR A 344 -52.97 -4.77 -9.59
N ALA A 345 -52.88 -5.83 -10.41
CA ALA A 345 -51.85 -6.86 -10.26
C ALA A 345 -50.50 -6.43 -10.84
N GLN A 346 -50.49 -5.54 -11.84
CA GLN A 346 -49.27 -5.00 -12.46
C GLN A 346 -48.48 -4.13 -11.49
N ALA A 347 -49.14 -3.24 -10.72
CA ALA A 347 -48.44 -2.37 -9.76
C ALA A 347 -47.88 -3.13 -8.53
N ALA A 348 -48.41 -4.30 -8.21
CA ALA A 348 -47.85 -5.18 -7.18
C ALA A 348 -46.73 -6.08 -7.72
N ALA A 349 -46.81 -6.50 -8.99
CA ALA A 349 -45.79 -7.26 -9.69
C ALA A 349 -44.56 -6.38 -10.01
N GLU A 350 -44.75 -5.11 -10.42
CA GLU A 350 -43.66 -4.14 -10.63
C GLU A 350 -42.92 -3.80 -9.34
N ARG A 351 -43.58 -3.78 -8.18
CA ARG A 351 -42.92 -3.60 -6.87
C ARG A 351 -42.20 -4.86 -6.38
N ALA A 352 -42.61 -6.03 -6.80
CA ALA A 352 -41.93 -7.31 -6.50
C ALA A 352 -40.81 -7.59 -7.53
N ALA A 353 -40.97 -7.15 -8.79
CA ALA A 353 -39.94 -7.28 -9.84
C ALA A 353 -38.81 -6.25 -9.74
N GLY A 354 -38.99 -5.19 -8.95
CA GLY A 354 -37.93 -4.21 -8.67
C GLY A 354 -36.84 -4.71 -7.72
N ALA A 355 -36.85 -5.97 -7.30
CA ALA A 355 -35.85 -6.61 -6.47
C ALA A 355 -35.17 -7.84 -7.13
N ASP A 356 -35.61 -8.21 -8.35
CA ASP A 356 -34.95 -9.30 -9.12
C ASP A 356 -34.41 -8.66 -10.40
N GLU A 357 -33.17 -8.19 -10.32
CA GLU A 357 -32.39 -7.69 -11.43
C GLU A 357 -32.50 -8.67 -12.61
N GLN A 358 -32.60 -8.13 -13.80
CA GLN A 358 -32.32 -8.79 -15.09
C GLN A 358 -30.88 -9.31 -15.02
N GLY A 359 -30.68 -10.37 -14.25
CA GLY A 359 -29.36 -10.92 -13.98
C GLY A 359 -28.95 -11.83 -15.13
N ASP A 360 -27.89 -11.48 -15.77
CA ASP A 360 -27.10 -12.39 -16.59
C ASP A 360 -26.80 -13.64 -15.74
N GLN A 361 -27.08 -14.82 -16.30
CA GLN A 361 -26.88 -16.08 -15.61
C GLN A 361 -25.57 -16.70 -16.03
N GLU A 362 -24.64 -16.82 -15.07
CA GLU A 362 -23.37 -17.49 -15.28
C GLU A 362 -23.58 -19.00 -15.33
N GLY A 363 -22.91 -19.65 -16.29
CA GLY A 363 -23.06 -21.10 -16.46
C GLY A 363 -21.94 -21.70 -17.32
N VAL A 364 -21.94 -23.00 -17.38
CA VAL A 364 -21.03 -23.79 -18.22
C VAL A 364 -21.80 -24.74 -19.12
N TYR A 365 -21.25 -25.05 -20.28
CA TYR A 365 -21.80 -26.12 -21.13
C TYR A 365 -21.27 -27.45 -20.68
N VAL A 366 -22.15 -28.32 -20.16
CA VAL A 366 -21.86 -29.70 -19.81
C VAL A 366 -22.14 -30.58 -21.01
N VAL A 367 -21.25 -31.49 -21.33
CA VAL A 367 -21.42 -32.44 -22.44
C VAL A 367 -22.10 -33.70 -21.92
N ARG A 368 -23.36 -33.90 -22.29
CA ARG A 368 -24.15 -35.12 -21.96
C ARG A 368 -24.58 -35.80 -23.24
N SER A 369 -24.24 -37.06 -23.41
CA SER A 369 -24.59 -37.86 -24.62
C SER A 369 -24.23 -37.21 -25.96
N GLY A 370 -23.08 -36.46 -26.01
CA GLY A 370 -22.61 -35.80 -27.22
C GLY A 370 -23.32 -34.48 -27.54
N LYS A 371 -24.11 -33.93 -26.63
CA LYS A 371 -24.76 -32.63 -26.72
C LYS A 371 -24.29 -31.70 -25.61
N ALA A 372 -24.19 -30.40 -25.90
CA ALA A 372 -23.91 -29.38 -24.92
C ALA A 372 -25.21 -28.94 -24.26
N GLU A 373 -25.27 -29.02 -22.96
CA GLU A 373 -26.38 -28.58 -22.12
C GLU A 373 -25.88 -27.41 -21.25
N PHE A 374 -26.58 -26.28 -21.29
CA PHE A 374 -26.23 -25.13 -20.46
C PHE A 374 -26.68 -25.41 -19.02
N VAL A 375 -25.70 -25.40 -18.10
CA VAL A 375 -25.96 -25.62 -16.67
C VAL A 375 -25.51 -24.36 -15.94
N PRO A 376 -26.43 -23.66 -15.25
CA PRO A 376 -26.08 -22.56 -14.40
C PRO A 376 -25.21 -23.04 -13.25
N VAL A 377 -24.13 -22.27 -12.97
CA VAL A 377 -23.19 -22.58 -11.90
C VAL A 377 -23.01 -21.38 -10.99
N GLN A 378 -22.75 -21.65 -9.72
CA GLN A 378 -22.24 -20.65 -8.79
C GLN A 378 -20.76 -20.84 -8.67
N VAL A 379 -20.00 -19.80 -9.01
CA VAL A 379 -18.55 -19.80 -8.90
C VAL A 379 -18.11 -19.28 -7.54
N GLY A 380 -17.00 -19.82 -7.05
CA GLY A 380 -16.30 -19.39 -5.84
C GLY A 380 -15.01 -18.65 -6.20
N ILE A 381 -13.91 -19.04 -5.57
CA ILE A 381 -12.62 -18.38 -5.80
C ILE A 381 -12.08 -18.62 -7.22
N ALA A 382 -11.41 -17.60 -7.75
CA ALA A 382 -10.68 -17.68 -9.01
C ALA A 382 -9.22 -18.07 -8.75
N GLY A 383 -8.78 -19.21 -9.28
CA GLY A 383 -7.36 -19.54 -9.35
C GLY A 383 -6.77 -19.10 -10.68
N ALA A 384 -5.48 -19.41 -10.93
CA ALA A 384 -4.75 -18.96 -12.12
C ALA A 384 -5.37 -19.42 -13.47
N GLN A 385 -6.02 -20.59 -13.52
CA GLN A 385 -6.59 -21.15 -14.75
C GLN A 385 -7.99 -21.76 -14.57
N HIS A 386 -8.48 -21.88 -13.34
CA HIS A 386 -9.73 -22.55 -13.00
C HIS A 386 -10.51 -21.74 -11.97
N PHE A 387 -11.82 -21.74 -12.09
CA PHE A 387 -12.75 -21.28 -11.06
C PHE A 387 -13.18 -22.44 -10.16
N GLU A 388 -13.38 -22.17 -8.89
CA GLU A 388 -14.12 -23.04 -7.98
C GLU A 388 -15.58 -23.06 -8.37
N VAL A 389 -16.21 -24.23 -8.36
CA VAL A 389 -17.65 -24.37 -8.55
C VAL A 389 -18.29 -24.84 -7.26
N LEU A 390 -19.16 -24.00 -6.71
CA LEU A 390 -19.87 -24.25 -5.46
C LEU A 390 -21.13 -25.11 -5.71
N SER A 391 -21.80 -24.91 -6.86
CA SER A 391 -23.01 -25.66 -7.24
C SER A 391 -23.22 -25.66 -8.76
N GLY A 392 -23.95 -26.66 -9.26
CA GLY A 392 -24.36 -26.79 -10.66
C GLY A 392 -23.72 -27.96 -11.41
N VAL A 393 -22.49 -28.35 -11.13
CA VAL A 393 -21.83 -29.50 -11.78
C VAL A 393 -21.31 -30.52 -10.77
N THR A 394 -21.05 -31.72 -11.26
CA THR A 394 -20.52 -32.85 -10.47
C THR A 394 -19.18 -33.32 -11.03
N GLU A 395 -18.43 -34.09 -10.24
CA GLU A 395 -17.10 -34.62 -10.63
C GLU A 395 -17.14 -35.55 -11.84
N SER A 396 -18.32 -36.10 -12.17
CA SER A 396 -18.54 -36.97 -13.35
C SER A 396 -18.85 -36.20 -14.62
N ASP A 397 -19.10 -34.91 -14.53
CA ASP A 397 -19.45 -34.07 -15.67
C ASP A 397 -18.20 -33.67 -16.46
N SER A 398 -18.40 -33.43 -17.74
CA SER A 398 -17.35 -32.88 -18.62
C SER A 398 -17.87 -31.58 -19.22
N VAL A 399 -17.04 -30.53 -19.15
CA VAL A 399 -17.38 -29.19 -19.62
C VAL A 399 -16.68 -28.83 -20.92
N VAL A 400 -17.31 -27.96 -21.70
CA VAL A 400 -16.73 -27.40 -22.91
C VAL A 400 -15.70 -26.34 -22.51
N ALA A 401 -14.42 -26.60 -22.78
CA ALA A 401 -13.28 -25.73 -22.41
C ALA A 401 -12.66 -25.01 -23.63
N GLY A 402 -13.41 -24.81 -24.71
CA GLY A 402 -12.94 -24.07 -25.86
C GLY A 402 -13.26 -24.69 -27.23
N PRO A 403 -12.93 -24.00 -28.32
CA PRO A 403 -12.43 -22.62 -28.40
C PRO A 403 -13.49 -21.58 -27.99
N TYR A 404 -13.08 -20.39 -27.59
CA TYR A 404 -13.97 -19.33 -27.10
C TYR A 404 -15.09 -18.97 -28.08
N GLU A 405 -14.79 -18.92 -29.39
CA GLU A 405 -15.78 -18.66 -30.43
C GLU A 405 -16.89 -19.72 -30.46
N ALA A 406 -16.53 -21.01 -30.23
CA ALA A 406 -17.51 -22.07 -30.19
C ALA A 406 -18.41 -21.93 -28.94
N ILE A 407 -17.85 -21.64 -27.77
CA ILE A 407 -18.64 -21.47 -26.54
C ILE A 407 -19.65 -20.34 -26.67
N ARG A 408 -19.29 -19.24 -27.32
CA ARG A 408 -20.16 -18.07 -27.51
C ARG A 408 -21.32 -18.34 -28.48
N THR A 409 -21.12 -19.20 -29.47
CA THR A 409 -22.10 -19.52 -30.51
C THR A 409 -22.89 -20.81 -30.22
N LEU A 410 -22.50 -21.55 -29.18
CA LEU A 410 -23.10 -22.84 -28.84
C LEU A 410 -24.51 -22.61 -28.29
N GLU A 411 -25.50 -23.36 -28.82
CA GLU A 411 -26.87 -23.36 -28.34
C GLU A 411 -27.14 -24.56 -27.41
N ASP A 412 -28.12 -24.41 -26.54
CA ASP A 412 -28.53 -25.49 -25.63
C ASP A 412 -29.04 -26.70 -26.42
N GLY A 413 -28.55 -27.91 -26.11
CA GLY A 413 -28.89 -29.15 -26.81
C GLY A 413 -28.15 -29.37 -28.13
N GLN A 414 -27.24 -28.49 -28.54
CA GLN A 414 -26.48 -28.60 -29.78
C GLN A 414 -25.49 -29.78 -29.73
N ALA A 415 -25.38 -30.51 -30.83
CA ALA A 415 -24.43 -31.62 -30.93
C ALA A 415 -22.98 -31.09 -30.95
N VAL A 416 -22.11 -31.66 -30.13
CA VAL A 416 -20.69 -31.32 -30.03
C VAL A 416 -19.82 -32.54 -30.27
N ARG A 417 -18.65 -32.32 -30.85
CA ARG A 417 -17.63 -33.36 -31.03
C ARG A 417 -16.32 -32.92 -30.38
N PRO A 418 -15.53 -33.83 -29.79
CA PRO A 418 -14.25 -33.49 -29.25
C PRO A 418 -13.32 -33.06 -30.39
N MET A 419 -12.70 -31.91 -30.23
CA MET A 419 -11.60 -31.47 -31.11
C MET A 419 -10.45 -32.43 -30.86
N GLY A 420 -9.99 -33.15 -31.88
CA GLY A 420 -8.83 -34.04 -31.75
C GLY A 420 -7.64 -33.28 -31.20
N THR A 421 -7.04 -33.80 -30.15
CA THR A 421 -5.81 -33.23 -29.58
C THR A 421 -4.80 -33.08 -30.73
N PRO A 422 -4.21 -31.91 -30.98
CA PRO A 422 -3.13 -31.80 -31.95
C PRO A 422 -2.06 -32.82 -31.56
N PRO A 423 -1.48 -33.56 -32.50
CA PRO A 423 -0.48 -34.57 -32.18
C PRO A 423 0.64 -33.89 -31.42
N GLY A 424 0.77 -34.24 -30.16
CA GLY A 424 1.75 -33.67 -29.23
C GLY A 424 3.13 -33.74 -29.92
N GLY A 425 3.81 -32.57 -29.94
CA GLY A 425 5.16 -32.48 -30.45
C GLY A 425 6.01 -33.54 -29.75
N ARG A 426 6.37 -34.57 -30.50
CA ARG A 426 7.39 -35.54 -30.09
C ARG A 426 8.64 -34.74 -29.77
N GLY A 427 9.09 -34.90 -28.55
CA GLY A 427 10.32 -34.31 -28.06
C GLY A 427 11.44 -34.48 -29.10
N ALA A 428 12.05 -33.38 -29.44
CA ALA A 428 13.33 -33.36 -30.14
C ALA A 428 14.34 -34.10 -29.23
N ALA A 429 14.63 -35.34 -29.63
CA ALA A 429 15.72 -36.10 -29.05
C ALA A 429 16.99 -35.27 -29.28
N ALA A 430 17.67 -34.98 -28.21
CA ALA A 430 18.97 -34.35 -28.17
C ALA A 430 19.94 -35.15 -29.10
N ALA A 431 20.34 -34.57 -30.23
CA ALA A 431 21.48 -35.01 -30.99
C ALA A 431 22.74 -34.57 -30.19
N GLN A 432 23.45 -35.55 -29.65
CA GLN A 432 24.80 -35.35 -29.16
C GLN A 432 25.72 -35.00 -30.34
N PRO A 433 26.57 -33.99 -30.25
CA PRO A 433 27.65 -33.82 -31.21
C PRO A 433 28.75 -34.84 -30.89
N ALA A 434 29.03 -35.72 -31.85
CA ALA A 434 30.23 -36.54 -31.87
C ALA A 434 31.47 -35.64 -31.97
N GLY A 435 32.47 -35.98 -31.17
CA GLY A 435 33.72 -35.26 -31.11
C GLY A 435 34.58 -35.30 -32.37
N ASN A 436 35.36 -34.28 -32.52
CA ASN A 436 36.78 -34.35 -32.94
C ASN A 436 37.53 -33.17 -32.31
#